data_f8edbc580cea264fbea71ab41e54669b
#
_entry.id   f8edbc580cea264fbea71ab41e54669b
#
_cell.length_a   1.000
_cell.length_b   1.000
_cell.length_c   1.000
_cell.angle_alpha   90.00
_cell.angle_beta   90.00
_cell.angle_gamma   90.00
#
_symmetry.space_group_name_H-M   'P 1'
#
loop_
_entity.id
_entity.type
_entity.pdbx_description
1 polymer ?
#
loop_
_entity_poly.entity_id
_entity_poly.type
_entity_poly.pdbx_seq_one_letter_code
_entity_poly.pdbx_strand_id
1 'polypeptide(L)'
;MRELSRVGSDLTNYRVGLVSRLGPVFKSILAELNSALADTELVFRSGWDASLSLEAGLARSTESDIAQGFTHVGPHRADLRLQWQGRSMSDVFSRGQLKLAVIALRLAQGRVLAESGGGAPLYLVDDLTAELDDHHALQVCRMLEQTSSQVVLTTVSELAQERPWMHDVSSVFHVEQGCVSKVANDVDGTEAP
;
A
#
# COMPACT_ATOMS: atom_id res chain seq x y z
N MET A 1 -10.67 33.14 0.30
CA MET A 1 -11.09 32.04 1.23
C MET A 1 -12.21 31.15 0.67
N ARG A 2 -13.29 31.64 0.13
CA ARG A 2 -14.42 30.81 -0.36
C ARG A 2 -14.03 29.80 -1.43
N GLU A 3 -13.22 30.17 -2.41
CA GLU A 3 -12.78 29.23 -3.47
C GLU A 3 -11.85 28.14 -2.93
N LEU A 4 -10.89 28.50 -2.07
CA LEU A 4 -10.00 27.54 -1.40
C LEU A 4 -10.81 26.55 -0.56
N SER A 5 -11.81 27.02 0.17
CA SER A 5 -12.70 26.18 0.98
C SER A 5 -13.51 25.23 0.12
N ARG A 6 -14.06 25.68 -1.01
CA ARG A 6 -14.81 24.84 -1.94
C ARG A 6 -13.92 23.74 -2.53
N VAL A 7 -12.80 24.11 -3.14
CA VAL A 7 -11.88 23.14 -3.78
C VAL A 7 -11.29 22.16 -2.75
N GLY A 8 -10.94 22.66 -1.56
CA GLY A 8 -10.43 21.84 -0.46
C GLY A 8 -11.47 20.84 0.07
N SER A 9 -12.73 21.24 0.12
CA SER A 9 -13.84 20.35 0.50
C SER A 9 -14.08 19.28 -0.57
N ASP A 10 -14.09 19.67 -1.86
CA ASP A 10 -14.22 18.73 -2.98
C ASP A 10 -13.11 17.67 -2.95
N LEU A 11 -11.84 18.10 -2.80
CA LEU A 11 -10.70 17.19 -2.66
C LEU A 11 -10.86 16.23 -1.48
N THR A 12 -11.36 16.72 -0.35
CA THR A 12 -11.58 15.91 0.84
C THR A 12 -12.69 14.89 0.62
N ASN A 13 -13.77 15.27 -0.05
CA ASN A 13 -14.84 14.33 -0.41
C ASN A 13 -14.34 13.20 -1.32
N TYR A 14 -13.49 13.51 -2.31
CA TYR A 14 -12.84 12.49 -3.14
C TYR A 14 -11.98 11.52 -2.30
N ARG A 15 -11.18 12.06 -1.35
CA ARG A 15 -10.36 11.24 -0.45
C ARG A 15 -11.19 10.36 0.47
N VAL A 16 -12.26 10.89 1.04
CA VAL A 16 -13.22 10.11 1.85
C VAL A 16 -13.83 8.97 1.03
N GLY A 17 -14.29 9.27 -0.18
CA GLY A 17 -14.83 8.26 -1.10
C GLY A 17 -13.81 7.19 -1.48
N LEU A 18 -12.54 7.54 -1.67
CA LEU A 18 -11.47 6.58 -1.91
C LEU A 18 -11.22 5.70 -0.68
N VAL A 19 -11.10 6.29 0.51
CA VAL A 19 -10.82 5.54 1.75
C VAL A 19 -11.98 4.61 2.10
N SER A 20 -13.23 5.00 1.85
CA SER A 20 -14.39 4.14 2.08
C SER A 20 -14.41 2.88 1.21
N ARG A 21 -13.84 2.96 -0.02
CA ARG A 21 -13.66 1.81 -0.92
C ARG A 21 -12.42 0.98 -0.55
N LEU A 22 -11.35 1.66 -0.17
CA LEU A 22 -10.06 1.04 0.16
C LEU A 22 -10.12 0.23 1.47
N GLY A 23 -10.82 0.74 2.48
CA GLY A 23 -10.87 0.16 3.83
C GLY A 23 -11.29 -1.31 3.85
N PRO A 24 -12.43 -1.70 3.27
CA PRO A 24 -12.87 -3.10 3.24
C PRO A 24 -11.88 -4.03 2.53
N VAL A 25 -11.31 -3.59 1.40
CA VAL A 25 -10.33 -4.36 0.61
C VAL A 25 -9.05 -4.54 1.40
N PHE A 26 -8.54 -3.47 2.00
CA PHE A 26 -7.37 -3.50 2.88
C PHE A 26 -7.56 -4.48 4.04
N LYS A 27 -8.70 -4.39 4.74
CA LYS A 27 -9.03 -5.25 5.87
C LYS A 27 -9.07 -6.72 5.48
N SER A 28 -9.66 -7.06 4.33
CA SER A 28 -9.71 -8.42 3.80
C SER A 28 -8.31 -8.97 3.50
N ILE A 29 -7.48 -8.21 2.80
CA ILE A 29 -6.11 -8.62 2.45
C ILE A 29 -5.25 -8.78 3.71
N LEU A 30 -5.34 -7.82 4.64
CA LEU A 30 -4.55 -7.88 5.87
C LEU A 30 -4.95 -9.06 6.77
N ALA A 31 -6.24 -9.39 6.84
CA ALA A 31 -6.74 -10.55 7.57
C ALA A 31 -6.24 -11.88 6.97
N GLU A 32 -6.12 -11.94 5.65
CA GLU A 32 -5.57 -13.10 4.93
C GLU A 32 -4.06 -13.26 5.17
N LEU A 33 -3.30 -12.16 5.18
CA LEU A 33 -1.87 -12.17 5.51
C LEU A 33 -1.61 -12.49 6.98
N ASN A 34 -2.41 -11.93 7.88
CA ASN A 34 -2.28 -12.18 9.32
C ASN A 34 -3.61 -11.91 10.03
N SER A 35 -4.28 -12.96 10.45
CA SER A 35 -5.61 -12.88 11.11
C SER A 35 -5.60 -12.05 12.40
N ALA A 36 -4.48 -11.99 13.12
CA ALA A 36 -4.36 -11.16 14.33
C ALA A 36 -4.44 -9.65 14.03
N LEU A 37 -4.24 -9.25 12.77
CA LEU A 37 -4.31 -7.86 12.31
C LEU A 37 -5.67 -7.50 11.68
N ALA A 38 -6.62 -8.42 11.66
CA ALA A 38 -7.92 -8.25 10.99
C ALA A 38 -8.75 -7.06 11.49
N ASP A 39 -8.54 -6.63 12.73
CA ASP A 39 -9.25 -5.48 13.32
C ASP A 39 -8.56 -4.13 13.06
N THR A 40 -7.58 -4.10 12.15
CA THR A 40 -6.93 -2.85 11.75
C THR A 40 -7.83 -2.07 10.80
N GLU A 41 -7.94 -0.77 11.06
CA GLU A 41 -8.79 0.15 10.31
C GLU A 41 -7.98 1.26 9.66
N LEU A 42 -8.45 1.72 8.49
CA LEU A 42 -7.97 2.93 7.83
C LEU A 42 -8.81 4.11 8.31
N VAL A 43 -8.18 5.04 9.03
CA VAL A 43 -8.84 6.24 9.55
C VAL A 43 -8.33 7.46 8.82
N PHE A 44 -9.20 8.10 8.05
CA PHE A 44 -8.90 9.35 7.36
C PHE A 44 -9.15 10.55 8.28
N ARG A 45 -8.18 11.47 8.33
CA ARG A 45 -8.30 12.76 8.98
C ARG A 45 -8.24 13.87 7.94
N SER A 46 -9.22 14.74 7.92
CA SER A 46 -9.34 15.81 6.92
C SER A 46 -8.26 16.90 7.03
N GLY A 47 -7.63 17.03 8.20
CA GLY A 47 -6.65 18.08 8.48
C GLY A 47 -7.26 19.33 9.16
N TRP A 48 -8.50 19.23 9.60
CA TRP A 48 -9.18 20.20 10.47
C TRP A 48 -10.19 19.49 11.37
N ASP A 49 -10.80 20.24 12.29
CA ASP A 49 -11.83 19.74 13.19
C ASP A 49 -13.04 19.24 12.38
N ALA A 50 -13.35 17.94 12.50
CA ALA A 50 -14.42 17.30 11.75
C ALA A 50 -15.83 17.85 12.05
N SER A 51 -16.00 18.56 13.19
CA SER A 51 -17.24 19.23 13.56
C SER A 51 -17.45 20.55 12.82
N LEU A 52 -16.43 21.06 12.11
CA LEU A 52 -16.45 22.35 11.41
C LEU A 52 -16.41 22.14 9.90
N SER A 53 -16.98 23.11 9.16
CA SER A 53 -16.65 23.27 7.74
C SER A 53 -15.20 23.70 7.57
N LEU A 54 -14.59 23.43 6.42
CA LEU A 54 -13.24 23.93 6.13
C LEU A 54 -13.18 25.46 6.20
N GLU A 55 -14.22 26.16 5.73
CA GLU A 55 -14.31 27.62 5.80
C GLU A 55 -14.27 28.13 7.25
N ALA A 56 -15.03 27.48 8.15
CA ALA A 56 -15.03 27.82 9.57
C ALA A 56 -13.69 27.50 10.24
N GLY A 57 -13.06 26.37 9.88
CA GLY A 57 -11.74 25.98 10.36
C GLY A 57 -10.66 26.99 9.97
N LEU A 58 -10.64 27.41 8.69
CA LEU A 58 -9.71 28.42 8.18
C LEU A 58 -9.95 29.80 8.84
N ALA A 59 -11.20 30.21 9.01
CA ALA A 59 -11.52 31.48 9.67
C ALA A 59 -11.02 31.49 11.13
N ARG A 60 -11.19 30.38 11.86
CA ARG A 60 -10.76 30.24 13.25
C ARG A 60 -9.23 30.25 13.42
N SER A 61 -8.47 29.73 12.44
CA SER A 61 -7.00 29.68 12.51
C SER A 61 -6.31 30.94 11.97
N THR A 62 -7.03 31.88 11.33
CA THR A 62 -6.45 32.99 10.56
C THR A 62 -5.44 33.83 11.35
N GLU A 63 -5.72 34.20 12.60
CA GLU A 63 -4.82 35.00 13.42
C GLU A 63 -3.51 34.27 13.72
N SER A 64 -3.60 32.99 14.09
CA SER A 64 -2.43 32.15 14.36
C SER A 64 -1.63 31.86 13.09
N ASP A 65 -2.30 31.68 11.96
CA ASP A 65 -1.69 31.43 10.66
C ASP A 65 -0.87 32.65 10.20
N ILE A 66 -1.41 33.86 10.37
CA ILE A 66 -0.71 35.13 10.07
C ILE A 66 0.49 35.30 11.00
N ALA A 67 0.34 35.04 12.30
CA ALA A 67 1.42 35.20 13.29
C ALA A 67 2.58 34.21 13.04
N GLN A 68 2.30 33.02 12.52
CA GLN A 68 3.29 31.95 12.29
C GLN A 68 3.75 31.84 10.83
N GLY A 69 3.11 32.53 9.90
CA GLY A 69 3.48 32.56 8.49
C GLY A 69 3.09 31.31 7.69
N PHE A 70 2.26 30.41 8.23
CA PHE A 70 1.76 29.22 7.51
C PHE A 70 0.38 28.81 7.99
N THR A 71 -0.35 28.06 7.14
CA THR A 71 -1.71 27.59 7.42
C THR A 71 -1.70 26.28 8.22
N HIS A 72 -2.37 26.26 9.37
CA HIS A 72 -2.40 25.12 10.29
C HIS A 72 -3.49 24.11 9.97
N VAL A 73 -4.54 24.50 9.26
CA VAL A 73 -5.71 23.66 8.94
C VAL A 73 -5.94 23.60 7.44
N GLY A 74 -6.38 22.44 6.97
CA GLY A 74 -6.76 22.26 5.57
C GLY A 74 -6.34 20.91 4.98
N PRO A 75 -6.67 20.66 3.69
CA PRO A 75 -6.40 19.35 3.03
C PRO A 75 -4.93 18.96 2.94
N HIS A 76 -4.01 19.91 3.07
CA HIS A 76 -2.56 19.65 3.12
C HIS A 76 -2.11 19.05 4.46
N ARG A 77 -2.95 19.13 5.49
CA ARG A 77 -2.76 18.49 6.80
C ARG A 77 -3.54 17.19 6.93
N ALA A 78 -4.23 16.78 5.88
CA ALA A 78 -4.94 15.51 5.87
C ALA A 78 -3.97 14.34 6.03
N ASP A 79 -4.43 13.29 6.72
CA ASP A 79 -3.62 12.13 7.05
C ASP A 79 -4.45 10.85 6.95
N LEU A 80 -3.81 9.73 6.59
CA LEU A 80 -4.40 8.40 6.60
C LEU A 80 -3.65 7.57 7.64
N ARG A 81 -4.38 7.13 8.66
CA ARG A 81 -3.80 6.39 9.80
C ARG A 81 -4.28 4.96 9.84
N LEU A 82 -3.37 4.08 10.19
CA LEU A 82 -3.69 2.71 10.55
C LEU A 82 -3.93 2.65 12.06
N GLN A 83 -5.12 2.22 12.44
CA GLN A 83 -5.50 2.07 13.84
C GLN A 83 -5.94 0.64 14.14
N TRP A 84 -5.57 0.15 15.30
CA TRP A 84 -6.03 -1.12 15.85
C TRP A 84 -6.62 -0.86 17.22
N GLN A 85 -7.91 -1.19 17.39
CA GLN A 85 -8.66 -0.92 18.61
C GLN A 85 -8.50 0.54 19.10
N GLY A 86 -8.57 1.50 18.19
CA GLY A 86 -8.46 2.93 18.48
C GLY A 86 -7.06 3.47 18.77
N ARG A 87 -6.02 2.61 18.79
CA ARG A 87 -4.63 2.98 18.99
C ARG A 87 -3.88 3.03 17.67
N SER A 88 -2.84 3.87 17.57
CA SER A 88 -1.98 3.86 16.39
C SER A 88 -1.31 2.49 16.25
N MET A 89 -1.36 1.95 15.02
CA MET A 89 -0.70 0.67 14.73
C MET A 89 0.81 0.71 14.99
N SER A 90 1.47 1.88 14.76
CA SER A 90 2.90 2.09 15.05
C SER A 90 3.28 1.90 16.51
N ASP A 91 2.32 2.08 17.44
CA ASP A 91 2.56 2.02 18.88
C ASP A 91 2.35 0.62 19.46
N VAL A 92 1.73 -0.27 18.68
CA VAL A 92 1.24 -1.57 19.16
C VAL A 92 1.93 -2.74 18.46
N PHE A 93 2.23 -2.60 17.16
CA PHE A 93 2.67 -3.70 16.33
C PHE A 93 4.19 -3.74 16.12
N SER A 94 4.70 -4.96 15.88
CA SER A 94 6.09 -5.18 15.48
C SER A 94 6.37 -4.59 14.09
N ARG A 95 7.66 -4.38 13.79
CA ARG A 95 8.09 -3.91 12.46
C ARG A 95 7.61 -4.82 11.32
N GLY A 96 7.63 -6.15 11.52
CA GLY A 96 7.13 -7.11 10.53
C GLY A 96 5.63 -6.96 10.30
N GLN A 97 4.82 -6.79 11.36
CA GLN A 97 3.40 -6.56 11.24
C GLN A 97 3.07 -5.24 10.52
N LEU A 98 3.85 -4.17 10.78
CA LEU A 98 3.72 -2.90 10.07
C LEU A 98 4.03 -3.05 8.57
N LYS A 99 5.07 -3.83 8.22
CA LYS A 99 5.39 -4.15 6.82
C LYS A 99 4.25 -4.88 6.11
N LEU A 100 3.67 -5.89 6.76
CA LEU A 100 2.49 -6.60 6.23
C LEU A 100 1.31 -5.64 5.98
N ALA A 101 1.06 -4.71 6.89
CA ALA A 101 0.00 -3.72 6.71
C ALA A 101 0.27 -2.77 5.53
N VAL A 102 1.53 -2.36 5.32
CA VAL A 102 1.90 -1.54 4.16
C VAL A 102 1.71 -2.32 2.86
N ILE A 103 2.13 -3.59 2.81
CA ILE A 103 1.94 -4.45 1.64
C ILE A 103 0.44 -4.65 1.37
N ALA A 104 -0.35 -4.97 2.39
CA ALA A 104 -1.80 -5.08 2.26
C ALA A 104 -2.45 -3.81 1.70
N LEU A 105 -1.99 -2.64 2.15
CA LEU A 105 -2.47 -1.35 1.66
C LEU A 105 -2.13 -1.14 0.17
N ARG A 106 -0.92 -1.51 -0.26
CA ARG A 106 -0.49 -1.42 -1.67
C ARG A 106 -1.29 -2.36 -2.56
N LEU A 107 -1.50 -3.60 -2.14
CA LEU A 107 -2.34 -4.57 -2.86
C LEU A 107 -3.81 -4.08 -2.95
N ALA A 108 -4.34 -3.54 -1.86
CA ALA A 108 -5.68 -2.97 -1.84
C ALA A 108 -5.82 -1.77 -2.80
N GLN A 109 -4.83 -0.88 -2.84
CA GLN A 109 -4.80 0.24 -3.79
C GLN A 109 -4.84 -0.24 -5.23
N GLY A 110 -4.04 -1.25 -5.59
CA GLY A 110 -4.03 -1.83 -6.93
C GLY A 110 -5.36 -2.47 -7.32
N ARG A 111 -6.00 -3.20 -6.39
CA ARG A 111 -7.32 -3.80 -6.62
C ARG A 111 -8.40 -2.75 -6.84
N VAL A 112 -8.45 -1.73 -5.98
CA VAL A 112 -9.42 -0.62 -6.12
C VAL A 112 -9.19 0.17 -7.42
N LEU A 113 -7.92 0.34 -7.84
CA LEU A 113 -7.59 1.00 -9.11
C LEU A 113 -8.10 0.18 -10.30
N ALA A 114 -7.82 -1.12 -10.34
CA ALA A 114 -8.26 -2.01 -11.40
C ALA A 114 -9.80 -2.05 -11.52
N GLU A 115 -10.51 -2.17 -10.39
CA GLU A 115 -11.98 -2.13 -10.32
C GLU A 115 -12.58 -0.79 -10.79
N SER A 116 -11.80 0.28 -10.73
CA SER A 116 -12.23 1.62 -11.18
C SER A 116 -12.03 1.86 -12.68
N GLY A 117 -11.55 0.87 -13.43
CA GLY A 117 -11.22 1.01 -14.85
C GLY A 117 -9.86 1.68 -15.11
N GLY A 118 -9.02 1.85 -14.08
CA GLY A 118 -7.66 2.42 -14.20
C GLY A 118 -6.62 1.45 -14.77
N GLY A 119 -7.03 0.24 -15.16
CA GLY A 119 -6.15 -0.82 -15.63
C GLY A 119 -5.40 -1.52 -14.51
N ALA A 120 -4.70 -2.61 -14.85
CA ALA A 120 -3.88 -3.36 -13.91
C ALA A 120 -2.60 -2.56 -13.59
N PRO A 121 -2.22 -2.40 -12.31
CA PRO A 121 -0.99 -1.72 -11.95
C PRO A 121 0.24 -2.56 -12.31
N LEU A 122 1.42 -1.91 -12.41
CA LEU A 122 2.72 -2.58 -12.38
C LEU A 122 3.20 -2.60 -10.91
N TYR A 123 3.47 -3.79 -10.37
CA TYR A 123 4.09 -3.92 -9.06
C TYR A 123 5.60 -4.05 -9.18
N LEU A 124 6.31 -3.19 -8.46
CA LEU A 124 7.76 -3.28 -8.27
C LEU A 124 8.00 -3.65 -6.80
N VAL A 125 8.53 -4.83 -6.56
CA VAL A 125 8.79 -5.37 -5.22
C VAL A 125 10.29 -5.52 -5.04
N ASP A 126 10.87 -4.65 -4.23
CA ASP A 126 12.29 -4.65 -3.98
C ASP A 126 12.60 -5.48 -2.74
N ASP A 127 13.52 -6.43 -2.88
CA ASP A 127 14.06 -7.30 -1.84
C ASP A 127 13.01 -7.94 -0.90
N LEU A 128 12.07 -8.68 -1.49
CA LEU A 128 10.98 -9.33 -0.75
C LEU A 128 11.49 -10.18 0.44
N THR A 129 12.64 -10.83 0.27
CA THR A 129 13.22 -11.75 1.28
C THR A 129 13.85 -11.06 2.48
N ALA A 130 14.35 -9.84 2.31
CA ALA A 130 14.84 -9.05 3.44
C ALA A 130 13.70 -8.46 4.27
N GLU A 131 12.51 -8.36 3.67
CA GLU A 131 11.36 -7.69 4.28
C GLU A 131 10.41 -8.66 4.99
N LEU A 132 10.28 -9.89 4.50
CA LEU A 132 9.33 -10.90 4.97
C LEU A 132 9.99 -12.27 5.18
N ASP A 133 9.45 -13.06 6.11
CA ASP A 133 9.73 -14.48 6.18
C ASP A 133 9.10 -15.24 4.99
N ASP A 134 9.54 -16.49 4.77
CA ASP A 134 9.12 -17.31 3.63
C ASP A 134 7.61 -17.54 3.56
N HIS A 135 6.93 -17.67 4.70
CA HIS A 135 5.50 -17.89 4.76
C HIS A 135 4.72 -16.68 4.23
N HIS A 136 5.04 -15.48 4.73
CA HIS A 136 4.40 -14.25 4.28
C HIS A 136 4.81 -13.87 2.85
N ALA A 137 6.07 -14.13 2.46
CA ALA A 137 6.52 -13.91 1.08
C ALA A 137 5.71 -14.77 0.10
N LEU A 138 5.50 -16.05 0.40
CA LEU A 138 4.66 -16.95 -0.41
C LEU A 138 3.21 -16.45 -0.50
N GLN A 139 2.63 -16.01 0.61
CA GLN A 139 1.26 -15.46 0.61
C GLN A 139 1.15 -14.22 -0.28
N VAL A 140 2.10 -13.27 -0.17
CA VAL A 140 2.13 -12.05 -0.99
C VAL A 140 2.27 -12.41 -2.47
N CYS A 141 3.16 -13.34 -2.85
CA CYS A 141 3.31 -13.79 -4.23
C CYS A 141 2.03 -14.39 -4.78
N ARG A 142 1.36 -15.26 -4.04
CA ARG A 142 0.06 -15.84 -4.44
C ARG A 142 -1.02 -14.77 -4.64
N MET A 143 -1.05 -13.74 -3.80
CA MET A 143 -1.98 -12.62 -3.98
C MET A 143 -1.66 -11.81 -5.24
N LEU A 144 -0.37 -11.61 -5.55
CA LEU A 144 0.07 -10.92 -6.76
C LEU A 144 -0.27 -11.71 -8.03
N GLU A 145 -0.10 -13.03 -8.04
CA GLU A 145 -0.47 -13.95 -9.14
C GLU A 145 -1.96 -13.91 -9.47
N GLN A 146 -2.82 -13.73 -8.45
CA GLN A 146 -4.26 -13.59 -8.64
C GLN A 146 -4.66 -12.26 -9.30
N THR A 147 -3.71 -11.34 -9.46
CA THR A 147 -3.93 -10.07 -10.16
C THR A 147 -3.59 -10.22 -11.65
N SER A 148 -4.22 -9.44 -12.51
CA SER A 148 -3.82 -9.33 -13.93
C SER A 148 -2.65 -8.36 -14.13
N SER A 149 -1.85 -8.16 -13.09
CA SER A 149 -0.77 -7.16 -13.04
C SER A 149 0.56 -7.76 -13.48
N GLN A 150 1.39 -6.94 -14.11
CA GLN A 150 2.80 -7.30 -14.24
C GLN A 150 3.50 -7.08 -12.91
N VAL A 151 4.34 -8.04 -12.51
CA VAL A 151 5.12 -7.98 -11.27
C VAL A 151 6.60 -8.11 -11.61
N VAL A 152 7.40 -7.18 -11.10
CA VAL A 152 8.87 -7.27 -11.11
C VAL A 152 9.34 -7.34 -9.67
N LEU A 153 10.04 -8.41 -9.33
CA LEU A 153 10.51 -8.69 -7.99
C LEU A 153 12.04 -8.80 -7.99
N THR A 154 12.71 -8.16 -7.03
CA THR A 154 14.13 -8.30 -6.82
C THR A 154 14.42 -9.10 -5.54
N THR A 155 15.55 -9.80 -5.52
CA THR A 155 16.08 -10.51 -4.36
C THR A 155 17.59 -10.62 -4.45
N VAL A 156 18.27 -10.61 -3.31
CA VAL A 156 19.73 -10.80 -3.22
C VAL A 156 20.14 -12.22 -2.87
N SER A 157 19.17 -13.12 -2.64
CA SER A 157 19.45 -14.50 -2.22
C SER A 157 19.81 -15.37 -3.42
N GLU A 158 20.99 -15.96 -3.42
CA GLU A 158 21.40 -16.99 -4.41
C GLU A 158 20.50 -18.24 -4.36
N LEU A 159 19.91 -18.53 -3.20
CA LEU A 159 18.97 -19.63 -3.00
C LEU A 159 17.52 -19.26 -3.37
N ALA A 160 17.30 -18.12 -3.98
CA ALA A 160 15.96 -17.68 -4.36
C ALA A 160 15.25 -18.69 -5.26
N GLN A 161 15.99 -19.40 -6.14
CA GLN A 161 15.45 -20.40 -7.06
C GLN A 161 14.88 -21.64 -6.35
N GLU A 162 15.30 -21.91 -5.10
CA GLU A 162 14.80 -23.02 -4.28
C GLU A 162 13.59 -22.60 -3.41
N ARG A 163 13.17 -21.35 -3.49
CA ARG A 163 12.08 -20.83 -2.66
C ARG A 163 10.71 -21.20 -3.25
N PRO A 164 9.74 -21.58 -2.42
CA PRO A 164 8.41 -22.02 -2.87
C PRO A 164 7.66 -21.02 -3.77
N TRP A 165 7.95 -19.72 -3.62
CA TRP A 165 7.30 -18.65 -4.38
C TRP A 165 7.97 -18.32 -5.72
N MET A 166 9.07 -19.02 -6.09
CA MET A 166 9.77 -18.82 -7.37
C MET A 166 9.28 -19.77 -8.48
N HIS A 167 8.44 -20.76 -8.16
CA HIS A 167 8.04 -21.78 -9.16
C HIS A 167 7.18 -21.24 -10.29
N ASP A 168 6.41 -20.17 -10.02
CA ASP A 168 5.47 -19.58 -11.00
C ASP A 168 6.02 -18.32 -11.70
N VAL A 169 7.34 -18.09 -11.60
CA VAL A 169 7.99 -16.93 -12.21
C VAL A 169 8.21 -17.15 -13.72
N SER A 170 7.66 -16.25 -14.54
CA SER A 170 7.74 -16.34 -16.01
C SER A 170 9.17 -16.17 -16.56
N SER A 171 10.00 -15.37 -15.91
CA SER A 171 11.39 -15.13 -16.32
C SER A 171 12.23 -14.68 -15.14
N VAL A 172 13.44 -15.22 -15.03
CA VAL A 172 14.44 -14.84 -14.04
C VAL A 172 15.62 -14.16 -14.74
N PHE A 173 16.09 -13.08 -14.16
CA PHE A 173 17.24 -12.33 -14.63
C PHE A 173 18.29 -12.24 -13.53
N HIS A 174 19.54 -12.52 -13.88
CA HIS A 174 20.69 -12.27 -13.02
C HIS A 174 21.31 -10.92 -13.35
N VAL A 175 21.62 -10.15 -12.32
CA VAL A 175 22.24 -8.81 -12.47
C VAL A 175 23.59 -8.81 -11.75
N GLU A 176 24.67 -8.69 -12.51
CA GLU A 176 26.02 -8.63 -11.98
C GLU A 176 26.80 -7.50 -12.64
N GLN A 177 27.45 -6.65 -11.85
CA GLN A 177 28.27 -5.53 -12.30
C GLN A 177 27.59 -4.64 -13.39
N GLY A 178 26.28 -4.44 -13.27
CA GLY A 178 25.49 -3.64 -14.23
C GLY A 178 25.09 -4.38 -15.51
N CYS A 179 25.47 -5.65 -15.66
CA CYS A 179 25.04 -6.51 -16.76
C CYS A 179 23.82 -7.35 -16.34
N VAL A 180 22.84 -7.43 -17.25
CA VAL A 180 21.60 -8.22 -17.05
C VAL A 180 21.64 -9.41 -17.98
N SER A 181 21.54 -10.61 -17.43
CA SER A 181 21.46 -11.87 -18.19
C SER A 181 20.20 -12.65 -17.81
N LYS A 182 19.51 -13.24 -18.79
CA LYS A 182 18.37 -14.11 -18.54
C LYS A 182 18.86 -15.46 -18.05
N VAL A 183 18.33 -15.93 -16.93
CA VAL A 183 18.58 -17.29 -16.43
C VAL A 183 17.69 -18.24 -17.23
N ALA A 184 18.28 -19.32 -17.81
CA ALA A 184 17.50 -20.35 -18.47
C ALA A 184 16.68 -21.10 -17.41
N ASN A 185 15.35 -21.12 -17.59
CA ASN A 185 14.51 -21.99 -16.79
C ASN A 185 14.65 -23.41 -17.34
N ASP A 186 15.31 -24.30 -16.62
CA ASP A 186 15.32 -25.75 -16.90
C ASP A 186 13.95 -26.38 -16.55
N VAL A 187 12.86 -25.87 -17.13
CA VAL A 187 11.49 -26.41 -16.93
C VAL A 187 10.97 -27.08 -18.20
N ASP A 188 11.79 -27.28 -19.22
CA ASP A 188 11.45 -28.13 -20.35
C ASP A 188 12.04 -29.54 -20.17
N GLY A 189 11.55 -30.25 -19.14
CA GLY A 189 11.63 -31.69 -19.04
C GLY A 189 10.69 -32.39 -20.04
N THR A 190 10.79 -32.05 -21.31
CA THR A 190 10.25 -32.91 -22.38
C THR A 190 11.33 -33.91 -22.76
N GLU A 191 11.34 -35.06 -22.09
CA GLU A 191 11.91 -36.27 -22.70
C GLU A 191 11.18 -36.47 -24.03
N ALA A 192 11.91 -36.27 -25.10
CA ALA A 192 11.47 -36.69 -26.43
C ALA A 192 11.65 -38.22 -26.54
N PRO A 193 10.75 -38.94 -27.22
CA PRO A 193 10.73 -40.38 -27.37
C PRO A 193 11.91 -40.96 -28.17
#